data_1809290c424e9752b2d6680f6694c34f
#
_entry.id   1809290c424e9752b2d6680f6694c34f
#
_cell.length_a   1.000
_cell.length_b   1.000
_cell.length_c   1.000
_cell.angle_alpha   90.00
_cell.angle_beta   90.00
_cell.angle_gamma   90.00
#
_symmetry.space_group_name_H-M   'P 1'
#
loop_
_entity.id
_entity.type
_entity.pdbx_description
1 polymer ?
#
loop_
_entity_poly.entity_id
_entity_poly.type
_entity_poly.pdbx_seq_one_letter_code
_entity_poly.pdbx_strand_id
1 'polypeptide(L)'
;MKIENIKFRGKSKRTGEWLYGDLEYNRKKDIARIHSYDDEGGYIGQQEVDKETVGQLIAKIRKSNGDICEVYSQDIVKLTAYDGEIQHVIVDDRGFVESKFLEYHTLIHFVDDFDVEWEVVGNIYDNKELLTQEYERID
;
A
#
# COMPACT_ATOMS: atom_id res chain seq x y z
N MET A 1 9.37 -16.09 7.33
CA MET A 1 8.43 -15.49 6.36
C MET A 1 7.31 -16.48 6.06
N LYS A 2 6.07 -16.01 6.11
CA LYS A 2 4.93 -16.83 5.71
C LYS A 2 4.69 -16.64 4.22
N ILE A 3 4.80 -17.71 3.44
CA ILE A 3 4.67 -17.66 1.98
C ILE A 3 3.29 -17.15 1.56
N GLU A 4 2.24 -17.50 2.30
CA GLU A 4 0.87 -17.06 2.02
C GLU A 4 0.68 -15.54 2.15
N ASN A 5 1.65 -14.83 2.76
CA ASN A 5 1.61 -13.37 2.87
C ASN A 5 2.39 -12.67 1.76
N ILE A 6 2.99 -13.42 0.84
CA ILE A 6 3.67 -12.84 -0.32
C ILE A 6 2.60 -12.53 -1.36
N LYS A 7 2.41 -11.24 -1.64
CA LYS A 7 1.41 -10.78 -2.58
C LYS A 7 1.85 -9.47 -3.19
N PHE A 8 1.53 -9.28 -4.45
CA PHE A 8 1.89 -8.07 -5.19
C PHE A 8 0.65 -7.44 -5.81
N ARG A 9 0.76 -6.18 -6.16
CA ARG A 9 -0.24 -5.49 -6.96
C ARG A 9 0.44 -4.73 -8.09
N GLY A 10 -0.32 -4.41 -9.13
CA GLY A 10 0.11 -3.58 -10.23
C GLY A 10 -1.08 -3.14 -11.05
N LYS A 11 -0.94 -2.03 -11.78
CA LYS A 11 -2.01 -1.55 -12.65
C LYS A 11 -1.94 -2.21 -14.00
N SER A 12 -3.05 -2.78 -14.45
CA SER A 12 -3.18 -3.34 -15.79
C SER A 12 -2.86 -2.27 -16.84
N LYS A 13 -1.96 -2.59 -17.77
CA LYS A 13 -1.69 -1.70 -18.90
C LYS A 13 -2.90 -1.54 -19.80
N ARG A 14 -3.75 -2.56 -19.86
CA ARG A 14 -4.92 -2.56 -20.75
C ARG A 14 -6.09 -1.77 -20.16
N THR A 15 -6.36 -1.91 -18.86
CA THR A 15 -7.57 -1.35 -18.23
C THR A 15 -7.30 -0.23 -17.25
N GLY A 16 -6.07 -0.14 -16.71
CA GLY A 16 -5.75 0.78 -15.61
C GLY A 16 -6.25 0.34 -14.25
N GLU A 17 -6.89 -0.83 -14.17
CA GLU A 17 -7.37 -1.37 -12.89
C GLU A 17 -6.24 -2.03 -12.12
N TRP A 18 -6.34 -1.99 -10.80
CA TRP A 18 -5.40 -2.69 -9.93
C TRP A 18 -5.64 -4.18 -9.96
N LEU A 19 -4.55 -4.94 -10.14
CA LEU A 19 -4.53 -6.39 -10.08
C LEU A 19 -3.70 -6.84 -8.89
N TYR A 20 -4.10 -7.95 -8.28
CA TYR A 20 -3.47 -8.49 -7.08
C TYR A 20 -3.14 -9.96 -7.28
N GLY A 21 -1.98 -10.39 -6.82
CA GLY A 21 -1.57 -11.79 -6.91
C GLY A 21 -0.07 -11.98 -6.94
N ASP A 22 0.36 -12.96 -7.73
CA ASP A 22 1.78 -13.30 -7.87
C ASP A 22 2.42 -12.48 -8.99
N LEU A 23 3.64 -12.03 -8.74
CA LEU A 23 4.39 -11.25 -9.72
C LEU A 23 5.27 -12.16 -10.58
N GLU A 24 5.18 -11.98 -11.89
CA GLU A 24 6.12 -12.55 -12.84
C GLU A 24 6.84 -11.40 -13.55
N TYR A 25 8.17 -11.41 -13.50
CA TYR A 25 8.96 -10.42 -14.23
C TYR A 25 9.85 -11.10 -15.26
N ASN A 26 9.67 -10.76 -16.53
CA ASN A 26 10.51 -11.21 -17.62
C ASN A 26 11.62 -10.18 -17.85
N ARG A 27 12.83 -10.50 -17.40
CA ARG A 27 13.96 -9.58 -17.45
C ARG A 27 14.41 -9.27 -18.87
N LYS A 28 14.31 -10.22 -19.78
CA LYS A 28 14.75 -10.05 -21.16
C LYS A 28 13.85 -9.05 -21.90
N LYS A 29 12.55 -9.14 -21.69
CA LYS A 29 11.56 -8.25 -22.33
C LYS A 29 11.20 -7.04 -21.48
N ASP A 30 11.61 -7.03 -20.22
CA ASP A 30 11.26 -5.99 -19.25
C ASP A 30 9.74 -5.84 -19.11
N ILE A 31 9.06 -6.96 -18.95
CA ILE A 31 7.60 -7.03 -18.83
C ILE A 31 7.24 -7.64 -17.48
N ALA A 32 6.36 -6.96 -16.75
CA ALA A 32 5.79 -7.47 -15.50
C ALA A 32 4.35 -7.92 -15.73
N ARG A 33 3.97 -9.05 -15.12
CA ARG A 33 2.61 -9.58 -15.14
C ARG A 33 2.17 -9.94 -13.74
N ILE A 34 0.87 -9.77 -13.48
CA ILE A 34 0.26 -10.25 -12.24
C ILE A 34 -0.62 -11.44 -12.57
N HIS A 35 -0.39 -12.54 -11.85
CA HIS A 35 -1.21 -13.75 -11.90
C HIS A 35 -2.21 -13.68 -10.76
N SER A 36 -3.49 -13.68 -11.07
CA SER A 36 -4.56 -13.48 -10.11
C SER A 36 -5.31 -14.76 -9.81
N TYR A 37 -5.84 -14.86 -8.59
CA TYR A 37 -6.55 -16.03 -8.07
C TYR A 37 -7.85 -15.59 -7.41
N ASP A 38 -8.85 -16.47 -7.42
CA ASP A 38 -10.11 -16.22 -6.71
C ASP A 38 -9.93 -16.48 -5.21
N ASP A 39 -11.00 -16.26 -4.44
CA ASP A 39 -10.95 -16.41 -2.98
C ASP A 39 -10.72 -17.87 -2.53
N GLU A 40 -10.97 -18.83 -3.39
CA GLU A 40 -10.76 -20.25 -3.11
C GLU A 40 -9.41 -20.76 -3.62
N GLY A 41 -8.58 -19.87 -4.16
CA GLY A 41 -7.26 -20.19 -4.70
C GLY A 41 -7.26 -20.65 -6.13
N GLY A 42 -8.38 -20.57 -6.85
CA GLY A 42 -8.47 -20.91 -8.27
C GLY A 42 -7.83 -19.86 -9.15
N TYR A 43 -7.05 -20.30 -10.14
CA TYR A 43 -6.39 -19.38 -11.06
C TYR A 43 -7.39 -18.66 -11.96
N ILE A 44 -7.37 -17.33 -11.98
CA ILE A 44 -8.26 -16.52 -12.81
C ILE A 44 -7.59 -16.14 -14.13
N GLY A 45 -6.29 -15.83 -14.09
CA GLY A 45 -5.56 -15.39 -15.27
C GLY A 45 -4.42 -14.46 -14.96
N GLN A 46 -3.82 -13.92 -16.02
CA GLN A 46 -2.70 -12.99 -15.89
C GLN A 46 -2.88 -11.80 -16.83
N GLN A 47 -2.32 -10.68 -16.44
CA GLN A 47 -2.27 -9.49 -17.30
C GLN A 47 -0.95 -8.77 -17.12
N GLU A 48 -0.48 -8.13 -18.19
CA GLU A 48 0.67 -7.24 -18.10
C GLU A 48 0.28 -5.99 -17.32
N VAL A 49 1.17 -5.58 -16.42
CA VAL A 49 0.98 -4.38 -15.60
C VAL A 49 2.07 -3.35 -15.89
N ASP A 50 1.78 -2.11 -15.58
CA ASP A 50 2.79 -1.05 -15.59
C ASP A 50 3.77 -1.35 -14.46
N LYS A 51 5.01 -1.68 -14.81
CA LYS A 51 6.03 -2.08 -13.83
C LYS A 51 6.32 -1.00 -12.79
N GLU A 52 6.12 0.27 -13.14
CA GLU A 52 6.34 1.38 -12.20
C GLU A 52 5.31 1.41 -11.08
N THR A 53 4.18 0.73 -11.26
CA THR A 53 3.12 0.66 -10.26
C THR A 53 3.20 -0.58 -9.36
N VAL A 54 4.12 -1.50 -9.66
CA VAL A 54 4.23 -2.75 -8.91
C VAL A 54 4.64 -2.47 -7.48
N GLY A 55 3.89 -3.02 -6.54
CA GLY A 55 4.18 -2.92 -5.11
C GLY A 55 3.92 -4.23 -4.42
N GLN A 56 4.61 -4.44 -3.30
CA GLN A 56 4.48 -5.65 -2.50
C GLN A 56 3.57 -5.38 -1.30
N LEU A 57 2.81 -6.40 -0.90
CA LEU A 57 2.07 -6.38 0.35
C LEU A 57 3.06 -6.23 1.51
N ILE A 58 2.87 -5.19 2.30
CA ILE A 58 3.74 -4.87 3.44
C ILE A 58 3.18 -5.49 4.72
N ALA A 59 1.87 -5.36 4.94
CA ALA A 59 1.25 -5.83 6.17
C ALA A 59 -0.23 -6.11 5.97
N LYS A 60 -0.75 -7.06 6.75
CA LYS A 60 -2.17 -7.29 6.95
C LYS A 60 -2.45 -6.90 8.39
N ILE A 61 -3.25 -5.85 8.58
CA ILE A 61 -3.50 -5.31 9.91
C ILE A 61 -4.98 -5.47 10.24
N ARG A 62 -5.26 -6.08 11.41
CA ARG A 62 -6.64 -6.21 11.91
C ARG A 62 -7.05 -4.90 12.57
N LYS A 63 -8.14 -4.33 12.08
CA LYS A 63 -8.72 -3.13 12.67
C LYS A 63 -9.55 -3.48 13.91
N SER A 64 -9.89 -2.47 14.70
CA SER A 64 -10.70 -2.65 15.93
C SER A 64 -12.07 -3.24 15.65
N ASN A 65 -12.64 -3.02 14.45
CA ASN A 65 -13.92 -3.59 14.04
C ASN A 65 -13.81 -5.05 13.58
N GLY A 66 -12.61 -5.63 13.58
CA GLY A 66 -12.36 -7.00 13.14
C GLY A 66 -11.98 -7.16 11.68
N ASP A 67 -12.11 -6.12 10.88
CA ASP A 67 -11.72 -6.17 9.46
C ASP A 67 -10.20 -6.23 9.31
N ILE A 68 -9.75 -6.92 8.25
CA ILE A 68 -8.33 -6.99 7.90
C ILE A 68 -8.08 -6.00 6.78
N CYS A 69 -7.10 -5.12 7.00
CA CYS A 69 -6.65 -4.16 6.02
C CYS A 69 -5.32 -4.60 5.43
N GLU A 70 -5.24 -4.74 4.12
CA GLU A 70 -3.99 -4.98 3.41
C GLU A 70 -3.33 -3.65 3.09
N VAL A 71 -2.05 -3.51 3.44
CA VAL A 71 -1.26 -2.31 3.17
C VAL A 71 -0.14 -2.67 2.23
N TYR A 72 -0.05 -1.97 1.12
CA TYR A 72 0.98 -2.17 0.09
C TYR A 72 2.00 -1.04 0.12
N SER A 73 3.19 -1.31 -0.41
CA SER A 73 4.18 -0.24 -0.62
C SER A 73 3.56 0.87 -1.48
N GLN A 74 3.90 2.11 -1.17
CA GLN A 74 3.40 3.33 -1.82
C GLN A 74 1.93 3.64 -1.54
N ASP A 75 1.33 2.99 -0.55
CA ASP A 75 0.02 3.40 -0.03
C ASP A 75 0.16 4.71 0.73
N ILE A 76 -0.91 5.51 0.68
CA ILE A 76 -1.04 6.73 1.49
C ILE A 76 -1.91 6.39 2.69
N VAL A 77 -1.39 6.65 3.88
CA VAL A 77 -2.08 6.41 5.13
C VAL A 77 -2.37 7.75 5.80
N LYS A 78 -3.62 7.93 6.21
CA LYS A 78 -4.04 9.06 7.00
C LYS A 78 -3.83 8.73 8.47
N LEU A 79 -3.01 9.52 9.14
CA LEU A 79 -2.78 9.41 10.57
C LEU A 79 -3.53 10.53 11.28
N THR A 80 -4.28 10.18 12.32
CA THR A 80 -5.02 11.16 13.12
C THR A 80 -4.55 11.03 14.56
N ALA A 81 -3.91 12.10 15.08
CA ALA A 81 -3.46 12.15 16.45
C ALA A 81 -4.65 12.36 17.40
N TYR A 82 -4.44 12.09 18.69
CA TYR A 82 -5.51 12.20 19.68
C TYR A 82 -6.09 13.62 19.80
N ASP A 83 -5.33 14.64 19.43
CA ASP A 83 -5.79 16.04 19.41
C ASP A 83 -6.54 16.40 18.13
N GLY A 84 -6.71 15.44 17.22
CA GLY A 84 -7.39 15.65 15.93
C GLY A 84 -6.49 16.11 14.82
N GLU A 85 -5.20 16.28 15.05
CA GLU A 85 -4.26 16.65 13.99
C GLU A 85 -4.12 15.51 12.98
N ILE A 86 -4.17 15.84 11.69
CA ILE A 86 -4.18 14.88 10.60
C ILE A 86 -2.92 15.04 9.76
N GLN A 87 -2.31 13.92 9.38
CA GLN A 87 -1.22 13.88 8.41
C GLN A 87 -1.40 12.71 7.44
N HIS A 88 -1.08 12.93 6.16
CA HIS A 88 -0.99 11.87 5.16
C HIS A 88 0.47 11.49 4.99
N VAL A 89 0.76 10.19 5.09
CA VAL A 89 2.12 9.67 4.97
C VAL A 89 2.16 8.55 3.94
N ILE A 90 3.32 8.36 3.32
CA ILE A 90 3.55 7.28 2.36
C ILE A 90 4.21 6.11 3.08
N VAL A 91 3.70 4.91 2.83
CA VAL A 91 4.36 3.66 3.25
C VAL A 91 5.41 3.32 2.19
N ASP A 92 6.68 3.29 2.56
CA ASP A 92 7.73 2.97 1.60
C ASP A 92 7.85 1.45 1.37
N ASP A 93 8.78 1.03 0.50
CA ASP A 93 8.93 -0.37 0.13
C ASP A 93 9.36 -1.26 1.30
N ARG A 94 9.81 -0.69 2.41
CA ARG A 94 10.20 -1.42 3.62
C ARG A 94 9.11 -1.43 4.67
N GLY A 95 7.98 -0.73 4.44
CA GLY A 95 6.90 -0.59 5.39
C GLY A 95 7.12 0.52 6.42
N PHE A 96 8.08 1.41 6.18
CA PHE A 96 8.32 2.57 7.04
C PHE A 96 7.47 3.75 6.61
N VAL A 97 7.07 4.53 7.61
CA VAL A 97 6.39 5.81 7.40
C VAL A 97 7.19 6.91 8.09
N GLU A 98 7.19 8.10 7.51
CA GLU A 98 7.80 9.28 8.10
C GLU A 98 6.69 10.27 8.44
N SER A 99 6.64 10.70 9.69
CA SER A 99 5.58 11.54 10.20
C SER A 99 6.13 12.67 11.04
N LYS A 100 5.48 13.83 11.00
CA LYS A 100 5.83 14.94 11.89
C LYS A 100 5.55 14.64 13.37
N PHE A 101 4.74 13.61 13.65
CA PHE A 101 4.48 13.18 15.02
C PHE A 101 5.69 12.46 15.60
N LEU A 102 6.37 11.69 14.75
CA LEU A 102 7.57 10.94 15.09
C LEU A 102 8.42 10.83 13.83
N GLU A 103 9.72 10.73 14.01
CA GLU A 103 10.61 10.52 12.90
C GLU A 103 10.30 9.15 12.26
N TYR A 104 11.13 8.48 11.73
CA TYR A 104 10.97 7.32 10.87
C TYR A 104 10.57 6.04 11.63
N HIS A 105 9.38 5.48 11.36
CA HIS A 105 8.88 4.28 12.04
C HIS A 105 8.18 3.33 11.07
N THR A 106 8.10 2.04 11.45
CA THR A 106 7.27 1.10 10.71
C THR A 106 5.79 1.43 10.95
N LEU A 107 4.94 1.13 9.98
CA LEU A 107 3.51 1.34 10.12
C LEU A 107 2.94 0.53 11.29
N ILE A 108 3.40 -0.71 11.47
CA ILE A 108 2.95 -1.58 12.58
C ILE A 108 3.28 -0.94 13.91
N HIS A 109 4.48 -0.35 14.04
CA HIS A 109 4.89 0.32 15.25
C HIS A 109 3.96 1.50 15.60
N PHE A 110 3.55 2.27 14.58
CA PHE A 110 2.59 3.36 14.78
C PHE A 110 1.25 2.87 15.31
N VAL A 111 0.75 1.76 14.74
CA VAL A 111 -0.58 1.24 15.08
C VAL A 111 -0.63 0.67 16.49
N ASP A 112 0.46 0.02 16.92
CA ASP A 112 0.50 -0.73 18.17
C ASP A 112 0.97 0.12 19.37
N ASP A 113 1.98 0.97 19.15
CA ASP A 113 2.68 1.64 20.24
C ASP A 113 2.28 3.10 20.45
N PHE A 114 1.58 3.70 19.48
CA PHE A 114 1.17 5.09 19.55
C PHE A 114 -0.34 5.21 19.47
N ASP A 115 -0.90 6.12 20.25
CA ASP A 115 -2.34 6.37 20.25
C ASP A 115 -2.73 7.23 19.06
N VAL A 116 -2.59 6.65 17.88
CA VAL A 116 -2.84 7.29 16.58
C VAL A 116 -3.83 6.43 15.81
N GLU A 117 -4.91 7.05 15.35
CA GLU A 117 -5.80 6.40 14.41
C GLU A 117 -5.18 6.41 13.01
N TRP A 118 -5.42 5.36 12.25
CA TRP A 118 -4.85 5.23 10.93
C TRP A 118 -5.87 4.65 9.93
N GLU A 119 -5.73 5.05 8.67
CA GLU A 119 -6.59 4.58 7.60
C GLU A 119 -5.84 4.67 6.28
N VAL A 120 -5.87 3.60 5.46
CA VAL A 120 -5.38 3.66 4.09
C VAL A 120 -6.41 4.44 3.26
N VAL A 121 -6.02 5.56 2.69
CA VAL A 121 -6.92 6.44 1.95
C VAL A 121 -6.61 6.51 0.46
N GLY A 122 -5.55 5.87 0.01
CA GLY A 122 -5.18 5.85 -1.40
C GLY A 122 -3.76 5.40 -1.60
N ASN A 123 -3.17 5.82 -2.71
CA ASN A 123 -1.78 5.51 -3.05
C ASN A 123 -1.19 6.66 -3.90
N ILE A 124 0.13 6.63 -4.08
CA ILE A 124 0.81 7.73 -4.78
C ILE A 124 0.45 7.82 -6.26
N TYR A 125 -0.07 6.76 -6.86
CA TYR A 125 -0.38 6.73 -8.30
C TYR A 125 -1.75 7.34 -8.59
N ASP A 126 -2.72 7.12 -7.71
CA ASP A 126 -4.10 7.57 -7.90
C ASP A 126 -4.45 8.83 -7.12
N ASN A 127 -3.71 9.13 -6.04
CA ASN A 127 -4.13 10.14 -5.05
C ASN A 127 -3.01 11.12 -4.67
N LYS A 128 -2.18 11.52 -5.62
CA LYS A 128 -1.07 12.46 -5.37
C LYS A 128 -1.53 13.77 -4.73
N GLU A 129 -2.74 14.19 -5.01
CA GLU A 129 -3.32 15.43 -4.48
C GLU A 129 -3.40 15.44 -2.95
N LEU A 130 -3.51 14.27 -2.32
CA LEU A 130 -3.53 14.19 -0.87
C LEU A 130 -2.23 14.66 -0.25
N LEU A 131 -1.11 14.39 -0.91
CA LEU A 131 0.22 14.81 -0.45
C LEU A 131 0.46 16.30 -0.71
N THR A 132 0.01 16.79 -1.84
CA THR A 132 0.18 18.19 -2.24
C THR A 132 -0.54 19.13 -1.28
N GLN A 133 -1.73 18.78 -0.82
CA GLN A 133 -2.50 19.57 0.13
C GLN A 133 -1.78 19.80 1.46
N GLU A 134 -0.99 18.84 1.91
CA GLU A 134 -0.23 18.96 3.14
C GLU A 134 0.95 19.90 2.99
N TYR A 135 1.61 19.88 1.84
CA TYR A 135 2.70 20.80 1.56
C TYR A 135 2.21 22.25 1.52
N GLU A 136 1.02 22.48 1.02
CA GLU A 136 0.43 23.82 1.00
C GLU A 136 0.09 24.34 2.40
N ARG A 137 -0.23 23.46 3.34
CA ARG A 137 -0.53 23.83 4.72
C ARG A 137 0.69 24.20 5.55
N ILE A 138 1.85 23.72 5.17
CA ILE A 138 3.10 23.97 5.89
C ILE A 138 3.69 25.33 5.53
N ASP A 139 3.35 25.84 4.37
CA ASP A 139 3.74 27.17 3.90
C ASP A 139 2.82 28.24 4.49
#